data_0f95e6247585d4ca05d9c228b2bbb178
#
_entry.id   0f95e6247585d4ca05d9c228b2bbb178
#
_cell.length_a   1.000
_cell.length_b   1.000
_cell.length_c   1.000
_cell.angle_alpha   90.00
_cell.angle_beta   90.00
_cell.angle_gamma   90.00
#
_symmetry.space_group_name_H-M   'P 1'
#
loop_
_entity.id
_entity.type
_entity.pdbx_description
1 polymer ?
#
loop_
_entity_poly.entity_id
_entity_poly.type
_entity_poly.pdbx_seq_one_letter_code
_entity_poly.pdbx_strand_id
1 'polypeptide(L)'
;DILKNCEYQTADGALYSFDSDGEMRSGVQYEGRWYSESGWAYTGWTYQNEKWYYADPETRELCTGFQKINGGEYYFDESTCEMIVGEIVVDGTVMIASANGVIETIASKGCWKKVAGKWYYSDPETAKLCRGFQNIGGALYYFDETTCEMLVGEAVIDGKIVRTDENGIATVTEIAANGWSHYCGNYYYYQDGEPYTGWVGDYYIEKGCMQKSCFITDEDGNEYELGEDGACLKDTWANDGYYYAKADGTFAKNEWITTSDGKTYYFDGIYKVRGIQTIDGKEYLFDEDGAYICEESKLNYGWNWINSGYYYRTENGIANGRQRINGKEYQFDHGKMLLNELSSLDLYNGANDFYYGEDGEKAAYTGWKLMNGNWYYFDERSQYLKGWAVINGNRYYFLTGYNYNIQMEDDQAGIMCTGYRVIDRKLYYFDKDGGCCGVCGPKNGWYDVNGTRYYMIEGKVASGMLNINGVDYAFARDGKMYANEIVSTDIINKICYANADGAIVTTRGWHLTSYGYIFVQQGGALCTGIHTIDGVTYMFGSDGILMY
;
A
#
# COMPACT_ATOMS: atom_id res chain seq x y z
N ASP A 1 25.40 -44.76 -18.80
CA ASP A 1 24.55 -43.63 -19.20
C ASP A 1 23.90 -43.04 -17.95
N ILE A 2 23.90 -41.73 -17.79
CA ILE A 2 23.23 -41.04 -16.68
C ILE A 2 21.74 -41.01 -17.00
N LEU A 3 20.91 -41.48 -16.05
CA LEU A 3 19.45 -41.40 -16.15
C LEU A 3 19.02 -39.92 -16.05
N LYS A 4 18.21 -39.42 -16.99
CA LYS A 4 17.73 -38.06 -17.04
C LYS A 4 16.26 -38.02 -17.47
N ASN A 5 15.48 -37.11 -16.80
CA ASN A 5 14.05 -36.94 -17.09
C ASN A 5 13.30 -38.29 -17.18
N CYS A 6 13.56 -39.20 -16.27
CA CYS A 6 12.98 -40.52 -16.28
C CYS A 6 12.75 -41.08 -14.88
N GLU A 7 11.88 -42.04 -14.79
CA GLU A 7 11.68 -42.90 -13.63
C GLU A 7 12.45 -44.21 -13.81
N TYR A 8 12.98 -44.70 -12.71
CA TYR A 8 13.68 -45.98 -12.67
C TYR A 8 13.16 -46.84 -11.53
N GLN A 9 12.71 -48.04 -11.83
CA GLN A 9 12.30 -49.02 -10.82
C GLN A 9 13.35 -50.07 -10.65
N THR A 10 13.76 -50.28 -9.40
CA THR A 10 14.72 -51.32 -9.04
C THR A 10 14.08 -52.69 -9.02
N ALA A 11 14.91 -53.77 -9.00
CA ALA A 11 14.43 -55.14 -8.99
C ALA A 11 13.63 -55.52 -7.73
N ASP A 12 13.85 -54.83 -6.62
CA ASP A 12 13.09 -54.95 -5.37
C ASP A 12 11.86 -54.05 -5.34
N GLY A 13 11.60 -53.32 -6.43
CA GLY A 13 10.40 -52.58 -6.65
C GLY A 13 10.45 -51.09 -6.21
N ALA A 14 11.56 -50.55 -5.69
CA ALA A 14 11.67 -49.14 -5.36
C ALA A 14 11.69 -48.28 -6.62
N LEU A 15 10.92 -47.16 -6.61
CA LEU A 15 10.79 -46.22 -7.73
C LEU A 15 11.55 -44.95 -7.43
N TYR A 16 12.40 -44.52 -8.34
CA TYR A 16 13.20 -43.29 -8.28
C TYR A 16 12.88 -42.41 -9.47
N SER A 17 12.98 -41.09 -9.29
CA SER A 17 12.84 -40.12 -10.39
C SER A 17 14.09 -39.27 -10.50
N PHE A 18 14.50 -38.98 -11.75
CA PHE A 18 15.69 -38.19 -12.06
C PHE A 18 15.28 -36.97 -12.90
N ASP A 19 15.86 -35.81 -12.58
CA ASP A 19 15.61 -34.55 -13.30
C ASP A 19 16.37 -34.47 -14.65
N SER A 20 16.32 -33.27 -15.28
CA SER A 20 17.00 -33.02 -16.57
C SER A 20 18.53 -33.10 -16.48
N ASP A 21 19.09 -32.92 -15.33
CA ASP A 21 20.53 -32.95 -15.09
C ASP A 21 21.01 -34.32 -14.66
N GLY A 22 20.06 -35.20 -14.36
CA GLY A 22 20.29 -36.59 -13.91
C GLY A 22 20.47 -36.66 -12.38
N GLU A 23 20.07 -35.61 -11.65
CA GLU A 23 20.01 -35.63 -10.20
C GLU A 23 18.75 -36.37 -9.72
N MET A 24 18.92 -37.18 -8.68
CA MET A 24 17.82 -37.94 -8.10
C MET A 24 16.95 -37.01 -7.24
N ARG A 25 15.64 -37.02 -7.48
CA ARG A 25 14.68 -36.29 -6.66
C ARG A 25 14.60 -36.92 -5.28
N SER A 26 14.83 -36.13 -4.23
CA SER A 26 14.78 -36.60 -2.85
C SER A 26 14.16 -35.56 -1.94
N GLY A 27 13.39 -35.99 -0.93
CA GLY A 27 12.74 -35.10 0.05
C GLY A 27 11.70 -34.15 -0.57
N VAL A 28 11.12 -34.46 -1.73
CA VAL A 28 10.23 -33.57 -2.50
C VAL A 28 8.99 -34.26 -2.98
N GLN A 29 7.93 -33.47 -3.23
CA GLN A 29 6.76 -33.90 -3.98
C GLN A 29 6.97 -33.54 -5.45
N TYR A 30 6.76 -34.51 -6.35
CA TYR A 30 6.87 -34.31 -7.79
C TYR A 30 5.89 -35.23 -8.54
N GLU A 31 5.16 -34.67 -9.49
CA GLU A 31 4.15 -35.37 -10.33
C GLU A 31 3.22 -36.30 -9.51
N GLY A 32 2.64 -35.78 -8.43
CA GLY A 32 1.69 -36.52 -7.60
C GLY A 32 2.30 -37.58 -6.69
N ARG A 33 3.63 -37.62 -6.52
CA ARG A 33 4.33 -38.56 -5.64
C ARG A 33 5.23 -37.86 -4.65
N TRP A 34 5.36 -38.41 -3.44
CA TRP A 34 6.40 -38.02 -2.47
C TRP A 34 7.62 -38.93 -2.60
N TYR A 35 8.80 -38.33 -2.74
CA TYR A 35 10.09 -39.01 -2.74
C TYR A 35 10.80 -38.82 -1.40
N SER A 36 11.32 -39.93 -0.83
CA SER A 36 12.05 -39.91 0.44
C SER A 36 13.37 -39.15 0.32
N GLU A 37 13.99 -38.83 1.45
CA GLU A 37 15.38 -38.31 1.50
C GLU A 37 16.37 -39.22 0.76
N SER A 38 16.10 -40.53 0.68
CA SER A 38 16.88 -41.50 -0.07
C SER A 38 16.44 -41.65 -1.53
N GLY A 39 15.48 -40.81 -2.00
CA GLY A 39 15.04 -40.69 -3.38
C GLY A 39 14.02 -41.69 -3.88
N TRP A 40 13.51 -42.63 -3.08
CA TRP A 40 12.48 -43.58 -3.49
C TRP A 40 11.06 -43.06 -3.20
N ALA A 41 10.13 -43.34 -4.11
CA ALA A 41 8.73 -42.94 -3.95
C ALA A 41 8.05 -43.72 -2.81
N TYR A 42 7.34 -43.03 -1.94
CA TYR A 42 6.58 -43.64 -0.84
C TYR A 42 5.41 -44.50 -1.36
N THR A 43 5.03 -45.45 -0.56
CA THR A 43 3.80 -46.24 -0.71
C THR A 43 3.07 -46.31 0.62
N GLY A 44 1.74 -46.29 0.60
CA GLY A 44 0.93 -46.32 1.80
C GLY A 44 0.95 -44.98 2.54
N TRP A 45 0.75 -45.02 3.86
CA TRP A 45 0.72 -43.84 4.69
C TRP A 45 2.07 -43.15 4.80
N THR A 46 2.11 -41.85 4.58
CA THR A 46 3.30 -41.02 4.78
C THR A 46 2.95 -39.72 5.49
N TYR A 47 3.82 -39.28 6.39
CA TYR A 47 3.69 -38.03 7.15
C TYR A 47 4.78 -37.08 6.71
N GLN A 48 4.39 -35.97 6.04
CA GLN A 48 5.30 -34.99 5.48
C GLN A 48 4.77 -33.60 5.77
N ASN A 49 5.64 -32.66 6.11
CA ASN A 49 5.28 -31.26 6.37
C ASN A 49 4.09 -31.12 7.36
N GLU A 50 4.09 -31.93 8.44
CA GLU A 50 3.04 -31.97 9.45
C GLU A 50 1.66 -32.41 8.95
N LYS A 51 1.58 -33.07 7.80
CA LYS A 51 0.36 -33.58 7.18
C LYS A 51 0.48 -35.06 6.84
N TRP A 52 -0.66 -35.74 6.83
CA TRP A 52 -0.77 -37.10 6.39
C TRP A 52 -1.20 -37.21 4.93
N TYR A 53 -0.56 -38.11 4.21
CA TYR A 53 -0.86 -38.48 2.84
C TYR A 53 -0.96 -39.99 2.73
N TYR A 54 -1.63 -40.47 1.67
CA TYR A 54 -1.61 -41.88 1.33
C TYR A 54 -1.22 -42.03 -0.14
N ALA A 55 -0.13 -42.71 -0.38
CA ALA A 55 0.32 -43.08 -1.72
C ALA A 55 -0.22 -44.48 -2.07
N ASP A 56 -0.91 -44.60 -3.18
CA ASP A 56 -1.43 -45.87 -3.68
C ASP A 56 -0.31 -46.90 -3.78
N PRO A 57 -0.47 -48.10 -3.24
CA PRO A 57 0.60 -49.10 -3.22
C PRO A 57 1.07 -49.58 -4.59
N GLU A 58 0.22 -49.50 -5.63
CA GLU A 58 0.53 -49.96 -6.98
C GLU A 58 1.07 -48.84 -7.87
N THR A 59 0.39 -47.67 -7.88
CA THR A 59 0.77 -46.51 -8.70
C THR A 59 1.76 -45.59 -8.04
N ARG A 60 1.81 -45.59 -6.70
CA ARG A 60 2.59 -44.66 -5.84
C ARG A 60 2.18 -43.21 -5.95
N GLU A 61 1.08 -42.95 -6.61
CA GLU A 61 0.50 -41.63 -6.69
C GLU A 61 -0.24 -41.32 -5.39
N LEU A 62 -0.17 -40.05 -4.95
CA LEU A 62 -0.93 -39.61 -3.80
C LEU A 62 -2.41 -39.65 -4.09
N CYS A 63 -3.16 -40.24 -3.17
CA CYS A 63 -4.60 -40.33 -3.28
C CYS A 63 -5.26 -38.95 -3.05
N THR A 64 -6.35 -38.72 -3.78
CA THR A 64 -7.27 -37.58 -3.62
C THR A 64 -8.70 -38.09 -3.46
N GLY A 65 -9.58 -37.22 -2.97
CA GLY A 65 -10.98 -37.56 -2.76
C GLY A 65 -11.21 -38.68 -1.74
N PHE A 66 -12.34 -39.38 -1.87
CA PHE A 66 -12.67 -40.50 -0.99
C PHE A 66 -11.85 -41.73 -1.27
N GLN A 67 -11.23 -42.26 -0.20
CA GLN A 67 -10.43 -43.49 -0.28
C GLN A 67 -10.85 -44.49 0.80
N LYS A 68 -10.95 -45.75 0.47
CA LYS A 68 -11.19 -46.83 1.41
C LYS A 68 -9.91 -47.60 1.68
N ILE A 69 -9.33 -47.38 2.84
CA ILE A 69 -8.01 -47.93 3.21
C ILE A 69 -8.17 -48.77 4.47
N ASN A 70 -7.83 -50.07 4.39
CA ASN A 70 -7.89 -51.01 5.51
C ASN A 70 -9.25 -51.01 6.26
N GLY A 71 -10.35 -50.78 5.55
CA GLY A 71 -11.73 -50.79 6.09
C GLY A 71 -12.18 -49.45 6.67
N GLY A 72 -11.34 -48.44 6.78
CA GLY A 72 -11.71 -47.05 7.08
C GLY A 72 -11.94 -46.24 5.80
N GLU A 73 -12.86 -45.29 5.84
CA GLU A 73 -13.04 -44.30 4.78
C GLU A 73 -12.30 -43.02 5.17
N TYR A 74 -11.58 -42.43 4.22
CA TYR A 74 -10.79 -41.21 4.36
C TYR A 74 -11.11 -40.26 3.22
N TYR A 75 -10.88 -38.98 3.44
CA TYR A 75 -10.95 -37.97 2.40
C TYR A 75 -9.63 -37.22 2.30
N PHE A 76 -9.09 -37.14 1.10
CA PHE A 76 -7.89 -36.37 0.78
C PHE A 76 -8.26 -35.20 -0.09
N ASP A 77 -7.73 -34.02 0.23
CA ASP A 77 -7.98 -32.81 -0.54
C ASP A 77 -7.61 -32.98 -2.02
N GLU A 78 -8.50 -32.57 -2.90
CA GLU A 78 -8.35 -32.77 -4.35
C GLU A 78 -7.16 -32.02 -4.95
N SER A 79 -6.69 -30.96 -4.28
CA SER A 79 -5.61 -30.11 -4.78
C SER A 79 -4.28 -30.37 -4.08
N THR A 80 -4.30 -30.63 -2.77
CA THR A 80 -3.10 -30.80 -1.95
C THR A 80 -2.77 -32.24 -1.64
N CYS A 81 -3.71 -33.17 -1.88
CA CYS A 81 -3.64 -34.59 -1.51
C CYS A 81 -3.49 -34.83 0.02
N GLU A 82 -3.69 -33.80 0.86
CA GLU A 82 -3.61 -33.92 2.31
C GLU A 82 -4.80 -34.67 2.88
N MET A 83 -4.59 -35.57 3.83
CA MET A 83 -5.69 -36.19 4.57
C MET A 83 -6.40 -35.14 5.42
N ILE A 84 -7.69 -35.03 5.25
CA ILE A 84 -8.54 -34.11 6.02
C ILE A 84 -8.89 -34.73 7.38
N VAL A 85 -8.79 -33.91 8.42
CA VAL A 85 -9.25 -34.22 9.79
C VAL A 85 -10.22 -33.12 10.25
N GLY A 86 -11.20 -33.49 11.09
CA GLY A 86 -12.23 -32.57 11.57
C GLY A 86 -13.47 -32.53 10.70
N GLU A 87 -14.20 -31.43 10.71
CA GLU A 87 -15.47 -31.28 9.98
C GLU A 87 -15.21 -30.89 8.51
N ILE A 88 -15.82 -31.60 7.59
CA ILE A 88 -15.74 -31.38 6.14
C ILE A 88 -17.12 -31.38 5.49
N VAL A 89 -17.25 -30.65 4.39
CA VAL A 89 -18.44 -30.66 3.53
C VAL A 89 -18.03 -31.11 2.14
N VAL A 90 -18.56 -32.24 1.69
CA VAL A 90 -18.29 -32.77 0.35
C VAL A 90 -19.61 -33.13 -0.30
N ASP A 91 -19.85 -32.64 -1.51
CA ASP A 91 -21.06 -32.90 -2.31
C ASP A 91 -22.37 -32.67 -1.53
N GLY A 92 -22.42 -31.63 -0.72
CA GLY A 92 -23.59 -31.27 0.08
C GLY A 92 -23.86 -32.22 1.27
N THR A 93 -22.86 -32.98 1.68
CA THR A 93 -22.92 -33.85 2.87
C THR A 93 -21.91 -33.40 3.91
N VAL A 94 -22.34 -33.24 5.15
CA VAL A 94 -21.46 -32.97 6.29
C VAL A 94 -20.91 -34.27 6.86
N MET A 95 -19.59 -34.33 6.99
CA MET A 95 -18.89 -35.48 7.57
C MET A 95 -17.91 -35.02 8.65
N ILE A 96 -17.59 -35.89 9.58
CA ILE A 96 -16.50 -35.66 10.53
C ILE A 96 -15.43 -36.72 10.29
N ALA A 97 -14.22 -36.27 10.02
CA ALA A 97 -13.04 -37.12 10.05
C ALA A 97 -12.44 -37.06 11.48
N SER A 98 -12.24 -38.19 12.08
CA SER A 98 -11.60 -38.33 13.40
C SER A 98 -10.15 -37.81 13.35
N ALA A 99 -9.49 -37.68 14.49
CA ALA A 99 -8.07 -37.32 14.54
C ALA A 99 -7.15 -38.27 13.73
N ASN A 100 -7.62 -39.49 13.45
CA ASN A 100 -6.94 -40.47 12.60
C ASN A 100 -7.42 -40.41 11.15
N GLY A 101 -8.23 -39.43 10.76
CA GLY A 101 -8.75 -39.22 9.42
C GLY A 101 -9.91 -40.14 9.01
N VAL A 102 -10.35 -41.08 9.87
CA VAL A 102 -11.48 -41.96 9.53
C VAL A 102 -12.78 -41.16 9.56
N ILE A 103 -13.55 -41.25 8.46
CA ILE A 103 -14.76 -40.49 8.25
C ILE A 103 -15.97 -41.18 8.92
N GLU A 104 -16.74 -40.38 9.63
CA GLU A 104 -18.09 -40.71 10.10
C GLU A 104 -19.09 -39.73 9.47
N THR A 105 -20.06 -40.24 8.71
CA THR A 105 -21.10 -39.39 8.10
C THR A 105 -22.10 -38.99 9.17
N ILE A 106 -22.33 -37.69 9.36
CA ILE A 106 -23.37 -37.16 10.24
C ILE A 106 -24.62 -36.91 9.40
N ALA A 107 -25.46 -37.90 9.29
CA ALA A 107 -26.79 -37.79 8.70
C ALA A 107 -27.82 -37.35 9.76
N SER A 108 -27.91 -36.06 10.06
CA SER A 108 -29.01 -35.50 10.84
C SER A 108 -29.95 -34.76 9.90
N LYS A 109 -31.23 -35.20 9.84
CA LYS A 109 -32.27 -34.59 9.02
C LYS A 109 -32.86 -33.34 9.69
N GLY A 110 -33.02 -32.25 8.92
CA GLY A 110 -33.70 -31.04 9.42
C GLY A 110 -32.95 -30.32 10.53
N CYS A 111 -31.62 -30.29 10.47
CA CYS A 111 -30.79 -29.71 11.53
C CYS A 111 -29.91 -28.58 11.05
N TRP A 112 -29.78 -27.55 11.87
CA TRP A 112 -28.75 -26.54 11.76
C TRP A 112 -27.39 -27.09 12.20
N LYS A 113 -26.38 -26.83 11.42
CA LYS A 113 -24.99 -27.22 11.69
C LYS A 113 -24.04 -26.05 11.47
N LYS A 114 -23.10 -25.86 12.40
CA LYS A 114 -22.01 -24.88 12.23
C LYS A 114 -20.71 -25.64 12.00
N VAL A 115 -20.05 -25.40 10.87
CA VAL A 115 -18.79 -26.04 10.47
C VAL A 115 -17.80 -24.93 10.13
N ALA A 116 -16.62 -24.94 10.71
CA ALA A 116 -15.57 -23.92 10.47
C ALA A 116 -16.08 -22.46 10.51
N GLY A 117 -17.03 -22.18 11.44
CA GLY A 117 -17.61 -20.85 11.59
C GLY A 117 -18.79 -20.52 10.69
N LYS A 118 -19.08 -21.32 9.68
CA LYS A 118 -20.18 -21.16 8.72
C LYS A 118 -21.40 -21.97 9.13
N TRP A 119 -22.60 -21.49 8.80
CA TRP A 119 -23.85 -22.17 9.08
C TRP A 119 -24.38 -22.89 7.86
N TYR A 120 -24.93 -24.09 8.10
CA TYR A 120 -25.54 -24.98 7.09
C TYR A 120 -26.85 -25.50 7.66
N TYR A 121 -27.77 -25.89 6.77
CA TYR A 121 -29.00 -26.57 7.17
C TYR A 121 -29.19 -27.80 6.30
N SER A 122 -29.49 -28.94 6.95
CA SER A 122 -29.76 -30.18 6.24
C SER A 122 -31.25 -30.32 5.94
N ASP A 123 -31.59 -30.73 4.73
CA ASP A 123 -32.95 -30.98 4.30
C ASP A 123 -33.64 -32.08 5.16
N PRO A 124 -34.88 -31.86 5.64
CA PRO A 124 -35.58 -32.81 6.52
C PRO A 124 -35.88 -34.16 5.92
N GLU A 125 -35.94 -34.28 4.58
CA GLU A 125 -36.26 -35.52 3.88
C GLU A 125 -35.03 -36.26 3.45
N THR A 126 -34.09 -35.55 2.83
CA THR A 126 -32.92 -36.15 2.17
C THR A 126 -31.66 -36.17 3.03
N ALA A 127 -31.60 -35.37 4.10
CA ALA A 127 -30.42 -35.11 4.93
C ALA A 127 -29.25 -34.39 4.19
N LYS A 128 -29.42 -34.00 2.91
CA LYS A 128 -28.43 -33.22 2.19
C LYS A 128 -28.47 -31.75 2.59
N LEU A 129 -27.37 -31.03 2.43
CA LEU A 129 -27.34 -29.60 2.70
C LEU A 129 -28.24 -28.84 1.73
N CYS A 130 -28.97 -27.89 2.26
CA CYS A 130 -29.84 -27.00 1.52
C CYS A 130 -29.00 -26.05 0.65
N ARG A 131 -29.60 -25.65 -0.49
CA ARG A 131 -29.07 -24.68 -1.46
C ARG A 131 -30.18 -23.72 -1.86
N GLY A 132 -29.82 -22.52 -2.29
CA GLY A 132 -30.77 -21.50 -2.70
C GLY A 132 -31.68 -21.02 -1.58
N PHE A 133 -32.83 -20.48 -1.96
CA PHE A 133 -33.81 -19.98 -1.01
C PHE A 133 -34.54 -21.13 -0.29
N GLN A 134 -34.58 -21.08 1.02
CA GLN A 134 -35.23 -22.06 1.87
C GLN A 134 -36.14 -21.38 2.91
N ASN A 135 -37.35 -21.89 3.09
CA ASN A 135 -38.24 -21.47 4.18
C ASN A 135 -38.13 -22.46 5.34
N ILE A 136 -37.50 -22.03 6.42
CA ILE A 136 -37.23 -22.89 7.59
C ILE A 136 -37.91 -22.27 8.82
N GLY A 137 -38.87 -22.96 9.38
CA GLY A 137 -39.61 -22.48 10.55
C GLY A 137 -40.40 -21.20 10.31
N GLY A 138 -40.76 -20.88 9.06
CA GLY A 138 -41.48 -19.66 8.67
C GLY A 138 -40.57 -18.44 8.37
N ALA A 139 -39.28 -18.59 8.47
CA ALA A 139 -38.30 -17.58 8.07
C ALA A 139 -37.58 -17.99 6.76
N LEU A 140 -37.29 -17.00 5.91
CA LEU A 140 -36.58 -17.21 4.65
C LEU A 140 -35.08 -17.17 4.92
N TYR A 141 -34.34 -18.10 4.31
CA TYR A 141 -32.88 -18.17 4.33
C TYR A 141 -32.37 -18.35 2.92
N TYR A 142 -31.11 -17.98 2.67
CA TYR A 142 -30.42 -18.31 1.43
C TYR A 142 -29.15 -19.06 1.73
N PHE A 143 -28.92 -20.14 1.01
CA PHE A 143 -27.70 -20.96 1.06
C PHE A 143 -27.02 -20.91 -0.29
N ASP A 144 -25.70 -20.69 -0.31
CA ASP A 144 -24.93 -20.65 -1.54
C ASP A 144 -25.11 -21.91 -2.37
N GLU A 145 -25.30 -21.75 -3.66
CA GLU A 145 -25.59 -22.87 -4.58
C GLU A 145 -24.42 -23.85 -4.74
N THR A 146 -23.19 -23.39 -4.47
CA THR A 146 -21.96 -24.18 -4.61
C THR A 146 -21.50 -24.72 -3.27
N THR A 147 -21.33 -23.82 -2.28
CA THR A 147 -20.75 -24.14 -0.97
C THR A 147 -21.80 -24.61 0.05
N CYS A 148 -23.09 -24.39 -0.20
CA CYS A 148 -24.20 -24.62 0.74
C CYS A 148 -24.11 -23.78 2.03
N GLU A 149 -23.27 -22.76 2.10
CA GLU A 149 -23.12 -21.86 3.24
C GLU A 149 -24.32 -20.93 3.34
N MET A 150 -24.86 -20.74 4.55
CA MET A 150 -25.89 -19.74 4.80
C MET A 150 -25.34 -18.33 4.57
N LEU A 151 -26.02 -17.54 3.78
CA LEU A 151 -25.70 -16.14 3.57
C LEU A 151 -25.88 -15.36 4.88
N VAL A 152 -24.86 -14.60 5.27
CA VAL A 152 -24.94 -13.59 6.34
C VAL A 152 -24.40 -12.29 5.77
N GLY A 153 -25.24 -11.24 5.75
CA GLY A 153 -24.92 -9.95 5.16
C GLY A 153 -25.79 -9.64 3.94
N GLU A 154 -25.18 -9.20 2.86
CA GLU A 154 -25.89 -8.74 1.67
C GLU A 154 -25.27 -9.34 0.40
N ALA A 155 -26.12 -9.74 -0.55
CA ALA A 155 -25.72 -10.25 -1.86
C ALA A 155 -26.75 -9.90 -2.94
N VAL A 156 -26.33 -9.95 -4.20
CA VAL A 156 -27.26 -9.90 -5.34
C VAL A 156 -27.42 -11.31 -5.91
N ILE A 157 -28.65 -11.80 -5.89
CA ILE A 157 -29.01 -13.15 -6.30
C ILE A 157 -30.17 -13.07 -7.29
N ASP A 158 -30.00 -13.61 -8.49
CA ASP A 158 -30.99 -13.56 -9.56
C ASP A 158 -31.56 -12.17 -9.81
N GLY A 159 -30.70 -11.14 -9.80
CA GLY A 159 -31.11 -9.75 -10.03
C GLY A 159 -31.91 -9.12 -8.88
N LYS A 160 -31.86 -9.70 -7.69
CA LYS A 160 -32.50 -9.18 -6.48
C LYS A 160 -31.50 -8.97 -5.37
N ILE A 161 -31.71 -7.95 -4.57
CA ILE A 161 -30.91 -7.68 -3.36
C ILE A 161 -31.44 -8.56 -2.24
N VAL A 162 -30.59 -9.44 -1.72
CA VAL A 162 -30.87 -10.29 -0.57
C VAL A 162 -30.10 -9.77 0.63
N ARG A 163 -30.80 -9.32 1.66
CA ARG A 163 -30.22 -8.88 2.93
C ARG A 163 -30.57 -9.84 4.05
N THR A 164 -29.60 -10.26 4.82
CA THR A 164 -29.84 -11.11 5.98
C THR A 164 -29.49 -10.39 7.28
N ASP A 165 -30.22 -10.70 8.33
CA ASP A 165 -29.83 -10.31 9.67
C ASP A 165 -28.70 -11.18 10.23
N GLU A 166 -28.28 -10.93 11.47
CA GLU A 166 -27.25 -11.71 12.17
C GLU A 166 -27.55 -13.20 12.33
N ASN A 167 -28.84 -13.57 12.22
CA ASN A 167 -29.32 -14.95 12.29
C ASN A 167 -29.47 -15.59 10.89
N GLY A 168 -29.17 -14.86 9.82
CA GLY A 168 -29.31 -15.31 8.46
C GLY A 168 -30.72 -15.21 7.87
N ILE A 169 -31.69 -14.59 8.59
CA ILE A 169 -33.04 -14.40 8.08
C ILE A 169 -33.06 -13.38 6.96
N ALA A 170 -33.46 -13.82 5.76
CA ALA A 170 -33.35 -13.05 4.52
C ALA A 170 -34.59 -12.20 4.26
N THR A 171 -34.32 -10.97 3.79
CA THR A 171 -35.30 -10.11 3.10
C THR A 171 -34.84 -9.91 1.66
N VAL A 172 -35.78 -9.95 0.71
CA VAL A 172 -35.48 -9.84 -0.72
C VAL A 172 -36.12 -8.56 -1.24
N THR A 173 -35.34 -7.77 -1.96
CA THR A 173 -35.77 -6.50 -2.57
C THR A 173 -35.38 -6.51 -4.05
N GLU A 174 -36.31 -6.09 -4.93
CA GLU A 174 -36.00 -5.92 -6.35
C GLU A 174 -35.00 -4.76 -6.55
N ILE A 175 -34.06 -4.93 -7.49
CA ILE A 175 -33.23 -3.82 -7.96
C ILE A 175 -34.14 -2.87 -8.74
N ALA A 176 -34.02 -1.56 -8.49
CA ALA A 176 -34.79 -0.56 -9.19
C ALA A 176 -34.52 -0.62 -10.70
N ALA A 177 -35.55 -0.75 -11.53
CA ALA A 177 -35.39 -0.69 -12.98
C ALA A 177 -35.00 0.72 -13.48
N ASN A 178 -35.37 1.76 -12.71
CA ASN A 178 -34.98 3.14 -12.95
C ASN A 178 -34.61 3.81 -11.63
N GLY A 179 -33.49 4.53 -11.61
CA GLY A 179 -33.05 5.27 -10.44
C GLY A 179 -32.01 4.55 -9.60
N TRP A 180 -31.86 5.01 -8.37
CA TRP A 180 -30.83 4.55 -7.45
C TRP A 180 -31.20 3.25 -6.74
N SER A 181 -30.22 2.37 -6.62
CA SER A 181 -30.23 1.20 -5.74
C SER A 181 -28.96 1.20 -4.89
N HIS A 182 -29.06 0.80 -3.62
CA HIS A 182 -27.92 0.67 -2.71
C HIS A 182 -27.80 -0.77 -2.23
N TYR A 183 -26.67 -1.41 -2.52
CA TYR A 183 -26.39 -2.78 -2.05
C TYR A 183 -24.87 -3.05 -2.07
N CYS A 184 -24.44 -4.00 -1.25
CA CYS A 184 -23.02 -4.37 -1.10
C CYS A 184 -22.09 -3.16 -0.85
N GLY A 185 -22.59 -2.16 -0.08
CA GLY A 185 -21.84 -0.97 0.28
C GLY A 185 -21.66 0.07 -0.82
N ASN A 186 -22.24 -0.15 -2.00
CA ASN A 186 -22.13 0.76 -3.14
C ASN A 186 -23.50 1.27 -3.61
N TYR A 187 -23.51 2.45 -4.24
CA TYR A 187 -24.68 3.01 -4.92
C TYR A 187 -24.61 2.68 -6.40
N TYR A 188 -25.76 2.27 -6.94
CA TYR A 188 -25.92 1.93 -8.35
C TYR A 188 -27.08 2.73 -8.95
N TYR A 189 -26.96 3.03 -10.24
CA TYR A 189 -28.04 3.72 -10.98
C TYR A 189 -28.38 2.95 -12.25
N TYR A 190 -29.69 2.73 -12.43
CA TYR A 190 -30.25 2.00 -13.56
C TYR A 190 -31.19 2.89 -14.36
N GLN A 191 -31.24 2.65 -15.65
CA GLN A 191 -32.19 3.25 -16.57
C GLN A 191 -32.76 2.16 -17.48
N ASP A 192 -34.09 2.04 -17.48
CA ASP A 192 -34.85 1.02 -18.25
C ASP A 192 -34.37 -0.43 -17.98
N GLY A 193 -33.95 -0.70 -16.75
CA GLY A 193 -33.46 -2.00 -16.31
C GLY A 193 -31.97 -2.25 -16.60
N GLU A 194 -31.31 -1.36 -17.33
CA GLU A 194 -29.90 -1.48 -17.69
C GLU A 194 -29.00 -0.61 -16.78
N PRO A 195 -27.77 -1.03 -16.48
CA PRO A 195 -26.77 -0.23 -15.78
C PRO A 195 -26.44 1.04 -16.56
N TYR A 196 -26.62 2.21 -15.95
CA TYR A 196 -26.38 3.50 -16.57
C TYR A 196 -24.88 3.86 -16.55
N THR A 197 -24.42 4.63 -17.54
CA THR A 197 -23.11 5.29 -17.55
C THR A 197 -23.28 6.76 -17.89
N GLY A 198 -22.73 7.65 -17.07
CA GLY A 198 -22.79 9.09 -17.24
C GLY A 198 -23.13 9.84 -15.96
N TRP A 199 -23.40 11.12 -16.08
CA TRP A 199 -23.74 11.99 -14.96
C TRP A 199 -25.20 11.86 -14.52
N VAL A 200 -25.42 11.74 -13.21
CA VAL A 200 -26.72 11.78 -12.54
C VAL A 200 -26.66 12.84 -11.45
N GLY A 201 -27.08 14.07 -11.79
CA GLY A 201 -26.85 15.21 -10.91
C GLY A 201 -25.37 15.50 -10.74
N ASP A 202 -24.90 15.46 -9.49
CA ASP A 202 -23.50 15.70 -9.16
C ASP A 202 -22.67 14.40 -9.08
N TYR A 203 -23.23 13.25 -9.44
CA TYR A 203 -22.59 11.94 -9.33
C TYR A 203 -22.29 11.36 -10.70
N TYR A 204 -21.11 10.79 -10.87
CA TYR A 204 -20.75 10.07 -12.08
C TYR A 204 -20.91 8.57 -11.87
N ILE A 205 -21.60 7.94 -12.82
CA ILE A 205 -21.89 6.51 -12.80
C ILE A 205 -21.12 5.85 -13.93
N GLU A 206 -20.41 4.78 -13.65
CA GLU A 206 -19.77 3.95 -14.65
C GLU A 206 -20.28 2.52 -14.55
N LYS A 207 -20.87 2.02 -15.65
CA LYS A 207 -21.46 0.67 -15.72
C LYS A 207 -22.40 0.38 -14.54
N GLY A 208 -23.22 1.34 -14.22
CA GLY A 208 -24.17 1.26 -13.12
C GLY A 208 -23.62 1.68 -11.76
N CYS A 209 -22.33 1.62 -11.48
CA CYS A 209 -21.74 1.90 -10.18
C CYS A 209 -21.35 3.39 -10.04
N MET A 210 -21.74 4.00 -8.92
CA MET A 210 -21.34 5.37 -8.57
C MET A 210 -19.84 5.43 -8.30
N GLN A 211 -19.16 6.33 -8.97
CA GLN A 211 -17.73 6.58 -8.76
C GLN A 211 -17.52 7.54 -7.58
N LYS A 212 -16.41 7.41 -6.86
CA LYS A 212 -16.04 8.25 -5.71
C LYS A 212 -14.53 8.27 -5.50
N SER A 213 -14.02 9.33 -4.86
CA SER A 213 -12.59 9.50 -4.53
C SER A 213 -11.68 9.27 -5.74
N CYS A 214 -12.06 9.78 -6.91
CA CYS A 214 -11.32 9.60 -8.16
C CYS A 214 -11.46 10.78 -9.10
N PHE A 215 -10.57 10.81 -10.11
CA PHE A 215 -10.67 11.73 -11.23
C PHE A 215 -11.49 11.11 -12.37
N ILE A 216 -12.31 11.91 -13.00
CA ILE A 216 -13.10 11.54 -14.19
C ILE A 216 -12.72 12.46 -15.33
N THR A 217 -12.57 11.89 -16.52
CA THR A 217 -12.48 12.65 -17.77
C THR A 217 -13.71 12.32 -18.62
N ASP A 218 -14.48 13.34 -19.00
CA ASP A 218 -15.65 13.16 -19.86
C ASP A 218 -15.27 13.00 -21.35
N GLU A 219 -16.27 12.75 -22.19
CA GLU A 219 -16.08 12.57 -23.64
C GLU A 219 -15.54 13.83 -24.34
N ASP A 220 -15.75 15.02 -23.76
CA ASP A 220 -15.24 16.29 -24.26
C ASP A 220 -13.82 16.61 -23.76
N GLY A 221 -13.24 15.75 -22.93
CA GLY A 221 -11.91 15.91 -22.35
C GLY A 221 -11.85 16.86 -21.15
N ASN A 222 -12.97 17.15 -20.51
CA ASN A 222 -13.01 17.89 -19.27
C ASN A 222 -12.69 16.95 -18.09
N GLU A 223 -11.96 17.47 -17.13
CA GLU A 223 -11.52 16.73 -15.95
C GLU A 223 -12.29 17.20 -14.71
N TYR A 224 -12.65 16.25 -13.87
CA TYR A 224 -13.43 16.43 -12.64
C TYR A 224 -12.82 15.63 -11.52
N GLU A 225 -12.99 16.05 -10.28
CA GLU A 225 -12.68 15.26 -9.09
C GLU A 225 -13.95 14.94 -8.30
N LEU A 226 -14.11 13.68 -7.93
CA LEU A 226 -15.22 13.20 -7.11
C LEU A 226 -14.76 13.02 -5.66
N GLY A 227 -15.53 13.52 -4.72
CA GLY A 227 -15.29 13.39 -3.29
C GLY A 227 -15.49 11.96 -2.76
N GLU A 228 -15.26 11.79 -1.46
CA GLU A 228 -15.47 10.51 -0.77
C GLU A 228 -16.95 10.07 -0.78
N ASP A 229 -17.87 11.01 -0.85
CA ASP A 229 -19.30 10.77 -0.98
C ASP A 229 -19.76 10.54 -2.43
N GLY A 230 -18.83 10.63 -3.40
CA GLY A 230 -19.07 10.50 -4.83
C GLY A 230 -19.54 11.78 -5.52
N ALA A 231 -19.79 12.87 -4.77
CA ALA A 231 -20.20 14.13 -5.38
C ALA A 231 -19.03 14.81 -6.09
N CYS A 232 -19.31 15.41 -7.25
CA CYS A 232 -18.37 16.23 -7.98
C CYS A 232 -18.00 17.48 -7.19
N LEU A 233 -16.70 17.72 -7.01
CA LEU A 233 -16.23 18.96 -6.37
C LEU A 233 -16.60 20.17 -7.22
N LYS A 234 -17.06 21.25 -6.57
CA LYS A 234 -17.48 22.50 -7.22
C LYS A 234 -17.09 23.72 -6.38
N ASP A 235 -16.67 24.79 -7.06
CA ASP A 235 -16.23 26.04 -6.45
C ASP A 235 -15.24 25.82 -5.28
N THR A 236 -14.31 24.89 -5.45
CA THR A 236 -13.38 24.50 -4.41
C THR A 236 -12.03 24.06 -4.96
N TRP A 237 -11.04 24.06 -4.06
CA TRP A 237 -9.73 23.49 -4.34
C TRP A 237 -9.80 21.96 -4.36
N ALA A 238 -9.14 21.38 -5.33
CA ALA A 238 -9.02 19.95 -5.57
C ALA A 238 -7.56 19.50 -5.44
N ASN A 239 -7.33 18.20 -5.19
CA ASN A 239 -6.01 17.60 -5.07
C ASN A 239 -5.04 18.44 -4.20
N ASP A 240 -5.37 18.63 -2.91
CA ASP A 240 -4.57 19.41 -1.95
C ASP A 240 -4.22 20.85 -2.40
N GLY A 241 -5.10 21.45 -3.20
CA GLY A 241 -4.98 22.82 -3.64
C GLY A 241 -4.14 23.05 -4.89
N TYR A 242 -3.88 22.00 -5.68
CA TYR A 242 -3.21 22.13 -6.97
C TYR A 242 -4.14 22.58 -8.10
N TYR A 243 -5.40 22.14 -8.09
CA TYR A 243 -6.42 22.46 -9.09
C TYR A 243 -7.55 23.24 -8.44
N TYR A 244 -8.37 23.89 -9.27
CA TYR A 244 -9.61 24.51 -8.82
C TYR A 244 -10.78 24.01 -9.65
N ALA A 245 -11.72 23.34 -9.00
CA ALA A 245 -12.98 22.94 -9.58
C ALA A 245 -13.92 24.15 -9.62
N LYS A 246 -14.38 24.52 -10.82
CA LYS A 246 -15.32 25.62 -11.04
C LYS A 246 -16.74 25.25 -10.60
N ALA A 247 -17.68 26.18 -10.69
CA ALA A 247 -19.09 25.97 -10.35
C ALA A 247 -19.76 24.85 -11.16
N ASP A 248 -19.28 24.57 -12.37
CA ASP A 248 -19.72 23.45 -13.20
C ASP A 248 -19.01 22.14 -12.92
N GLY A 249 -18.02 22.14 -12.01
CA GLY A 249 -17.21 21.00 -11.62
C GLY A 249 -15.96 20.79 -12.48
N THR A 250 -15.83 21.43 -13.64
CA THR A 250 -14.63 21.32 -14.48
C THR A 250 -13.46 22.07 -13.86
N PHE A 251 -12.24 21.61 -14.08
CA PHE A 251 -11.06 22.33 -13.60
C PHE A 251 -10.81 23.62 -14.39
N ALA A 252 -10.39 24.64 -13.65
CA ALA A 252 -9.90 25.87 -14.27
C ALA A 252 -8.71 25.58 -15.17
N LYS A 253 -8.70 26.12 -16.41
CA LYS A 253 -7.68 25.82 -17.41
C LYS A 253 -7.35 27.02 -18.27
N ASN A 254 -6.09 27.48 -18.23
CA ASN A 254 -5.59 28.64 -18.98
C ASN A 254 -6.46 29.90 -18.76
N GLU A 255 -6.87 30.15 -17.52
CA GLU A 255 -7.81 31.23 -17.19
C GLU A 255 -7.54 31.83 -15.80
N TRP A 256 -8.10 33.02 -15.60
CA TRP A 256 -8.13 33.71 -14.31
C TRP A 256 -9.36 33.30 -13.52
N ILE A 257 -9.17 32.93 -12.25
CA ILE A 257 -10.26 32.58 -11.33
C ILE A 257 -10.16 33.47 -10.09
N THR A 258 -11.29 34.04 -9.69
CA THR A 258 -11.42 34.68 -8.37
C THR A 258 -12.26 33.78 -7.47
N THR A 259 -11.65 33.31 -6.39
CA THR A 259 -12.26 32.40 -5.42
C THR A 259 -13.17 33.15 -4.44
N SER A 260 -13.99 32.43 -3.69
CA SER A 260 -14.98 32.99 -2.76
C SER A 260 -14.37 33.84 -1.64
N ASP A 261 -13.09 33.64 -1.30
CA ASP A 261 -12.33 34.46 -0.35
C ASP A 261 -11.80 35.78 -0.95
N GLY A 262 -12.10 36.04 -2.25
CA GLY A 262 -11.71 37.24 -2.97
C GLY A 262 -10.30 37.25 -3.51
N LYS A 263 -9.55 36.16 -3.40
CA LYS A 263 -8.24 36.02 -4.02
C LYS A 263 -8.38 35.62 -5.49
N THR A 264 -7.46 36.09 -6.32
CA THR A 264 -7.44 35.80 -7.75
C THR A 264 -6.21 34.96 -8.10
N TYR A 265 -6.38 33.97 -8.93
CA TYR A 265 -5.37 33.03 -9.38
C TYR A 265 -5.36 32.93 -10.90
N TYR A 266 -4.25 32.53 -11.48
CA TYR A 266 -4.16 32.16 -12.89
C TYR A 266 -3.73 30.69 -13.01
N PHE A 267 -4.33 30.00 -13.93
CA PHE A 267 -4.02 28.61 -14.24
C PHE A 267 -3.33 28.53 -15.61
N ASP A 268 -2.16 27.87 -15.67
CA ASP A 268 -1.50 27.48 -16.90
C ASP A 268 -1.67 25.97 -17.08
N GLY A 269 -2.37 25.57 -18.16
CA GLY A 269 -3.02 24.28 -18.14
C GLY A 269 -4.03 24.26 -17.00
N ILE A 270 -4.03 23.20 -16.21
CA ILE A 270 -4.87 23.03 -15.01
C ILE A 270 -4.19 23.43 -13.71
N TYR A 271 -2.90 23.82 -13.76
CA TYR A 271 -2.09 24.11 -12.57
C TYR A 271 -2.09 25.61 -12.25
N LYS A 272 -2.29 25.95 -10.98
CA LYS A 272 -2.13 27.34 -10.55
C LYS A 272 -0.67 27.77 -10.63
N VAL A 273 -0.45 28.96 -11.14
CA VAL A 273 0.88 29.56 -11.25
C VAL A 273 1.32 30.23 -9.95
N ARG A 274 2.63 30.43 -9.79
CA ARG A 274 3.27 31.09 -8.63
C ARG A 274 4.40 32.00 -9.08
N GLY A 275 4.79 32.94 -8.24
CA GLY A 275 5.92 33.82 -8.50
C GLY A 275 5.70 34.76 -9.68
N ILE A 276 6.73 34.94 -10.49
CA ILE A 276 6.71 35.84 -11.64
C ILE A 276 6.29 35.06 -12.88
N GLN A 277 5.22 35.51 -13.56
CA GLN A 277 4.69 34.86 -14.76
C GLN A 277 4.43 35.85 -15.87
N THR A 278 4.74 35.47 -17.10
CA THR A 278 4.40 36.24 -18.29
C THR A 278 3.11 35.67 -18.91
N ILE A 279 2.04 36.42 -18.86
CA ILE A 279 0.74 36.06 -19.40
C ILE A 279 0.34 37.12 -20.44
N ASP A 280 0.07 36.72 -21.67
CA ASP A 280 -0.26 37.59 -22.80
C ASP A 280 0.75 38.76 -22.98
N GLY A 281 2.05 38.46 -22.79
CA GLY A 281 3.13 39.42 -22.96
C GLY A 281 3.28 40.45 -21.84
N LYS A 282 2.57 40.30 -20.73
CA LYS A 282 2.70 41.11 -19.52
C LYS A 282 3.21 40.27 -18.36
N GLU A 283 4.04 40.86 -17.53
CA GLU A 283 4.60 40.22 -16.35
C GLU A 283 3.69 40.46 -15.15
N TYR A 284 3.35 39.38 -14.45
CA TYR A 284 2.51 39.35 -13.26
C TYR A 284 3.23 38.70 -12.11
N LEU A 285 2.92 39.15 -10.89
CA LEU A 285 3.45 38.63 -9.65
C LEU A 285 2.37 37.89 -8.86
N PHE A 286 2.67 36.67 -8.46
CA PHE A 286 1.83 35.83 -7.60
C PHE A 286 2.62 35.48 -6.32
N ASP A 287 1.93 35.26 -5.22
CA ASP A 287 2.55 34.83 -3.97
C ASP A 287 2.92 33.34 -3.99
N GLU A 288 3.46 32.84 -2.87
CA GLU A 288 3.88 31.44 -2.70
C GLU A 288 2.70 30.46 -2.81
N ASP A 289 1.48 30.92 -2.45
CA ASP A 289 0.24 30.14 -2.59
C ASP A 289 -0.37 30.25 -3.99
N GLY A 290 0.19 31.08 -4.87
CA GLY A 290 -0.30 31.35 -6.23
C GLY A 290 -1.36 32.45 -6.31
N ALA A 291 -1.65 33.17 -5.22
CA ALA A 291 -2.58 34.29 -5.31
C ALA A 291 -1.93 35.51 -5.99
N TYR A 292 -2.68 36.12 -6.89
CA TYR A 292 -2.26 37.30 -7.63
C TYR A 292 -1.97 38.49 -6.70
N ILE A 293 -0.80 39.09 -6.86
CA ILE A 293 -0.38 40.29 -6.15
C ILE A 293 -0.58 41.54 -7.01
N CYS A 294 0.09 41.63 -8.15
CA CYS A 294 0.01 42.76 -9.05
C CYS A 294 0.58 42.47 -10.44
N GLU A 295 0.27 43.32 -11.43
CA GLU A 295 1.01 43.44 -12.69
C GLU A 295 2.32 44.20 -12.44
N GLU A 296 3.43 43.78 -13.07
CA GLU A 296 4.76 44.39 -12.94
C GLU A 296 4.73 45.91 -13.17
N SER A 297 3.91 46.36 -14.13
CA SER A 297 3.72 47.77 -14.47
C SER A 297 3.21 48.64 -13.31
N LYS A 298 2.64 48.01 -12.27
CA LYS A 298 2.14 48.71 -11.05
C LYS A 298 3.21 48.93 -9.99
N LEU A 299 4.38 48.28 -10.12
CA LEU A 299 5.51 48.46 -9.21
C LEU A 299 6.30 49.73 -9.56
N ASN A 300 6.82 50.42 -8.53
CA ASN A 300 7.81 51.47 -8.72
C ASN A 300 9.18 50.84 -9.02
N TYR A 301 10.00 51.53 -9.82
CA TYR A 301 11.41 51.14 -9.96
C TYR A 301 12.11 51.14 -8.59
N GLY A 302 12.89 50.09 -8.31
CA GLY A 302 13.54 49.89 -7.05
C GLY A 302 12.69 49.08 -6.05
N TRP A 303 12.83 49.38 -4.77
CA TRP A 303 12.18 48.62 -3.70
C TRP A 303 10.69 48.90 -3.59
N ASN A 304 9.93 47.82 -3.45
CA ASN A 304 8.48 47.82 -3.19
C ASN A 304 8.18 46.92 -1.99
N TRP A 305 7.27 47.39 -1.11
CA TRP A 305 6.75 46.60 0.00
C TRP A 305 5.27 46.29 -0.26
N ILE A 306 4.95 45.00 -0.48
CA ILE A 306 3.59 44.56 -0.83
C ILE A 306 3.32 43.22 -0.14
N ASN A 307 2.13 43.06 0.44
CA ASN A 307 1.68 41.78 1.06
C ASN A 307 2.74 41.17 2.00
N SER A 308 3.35 42.00 2.86
CA SER A 308 4.37 41.58 3.81
C SER A 308 5.65 41.01 3.19
N GLY A 309 5.97 41.43 1.96
CA GLY A 309 7.18 41.04 1.24
C GLY A 309 7.87 42.22 0.55
N TYR A 310 9.20 42.20 0.49
CA TYR A 310 10.00 43.13 -0.31
C TYR A 310 10.22 42.54 -1.70
N TYR A 311 9.98 43.39 -2.72
CA TYR A 311 10.20 43.12 -4.14
C TYR A 311 11.07 44.22 -4.72
N TYR A 312 11.87 43.91 -5.74
CA TYR A 312 12.70 44.91 -6.37
C TYR A 312 12.45 44.91 -7.88
N ARG A 313 11.99 46.05 -8.42
CA ARG A 313 11.78 46.23 -9.86
C ARG A 313 13.03 46.82 -10.50
N THR A 314 13.51 46.14 -11.53
CA THR A 314 14.62 46.60 -12.40
C THR A 314 14.08 47.12 -13.74
N GLU A 315 14.95 47.58 -14.60
CA GLU A 315 14.60 47.91 -15.99
C GLU A 315 14.21 46.69 -16.82
N ASN A 316 14.58 45.48 -16.36
CA ASN A 316 14.35 44.22 -17.04
C ASN A 316 13.23 43.38 -16.40
N GLY A 317 12.41 43.96 -15.52
CA GLY A 317 11.33 43.28 -14.82
C GLY A 317 11.59 43.14 -13.30
N ILE A 318 10.87 42.21 -12.66
CA ILE A 318 10.97 41.96 -11.22
C ILE A 318 12.22 41.12 -10.93
N ALA A 319 13.01 41.55 -9.94
CA ALA A 319 14.20 40.81 -9.52
C ALA A 319 13.87 39.41 -9.02
N ASN A 320 14.59 38.40 -9.50
CA ASN A 320 14.50 37.03 -9.05
C ASN A 320 15.89 36.41 -8.93
N GLY A 321 16.05 35.39 -8.08
CA GLY A 321 17.35 34.80 -7.82
C GLY A 321 18.29 35.75 -7.07
N ARG A 322 19.60 35.54 -7.21
CA ARG A 322 20.63 36.34 -6.54
C ARG A 322 20.85 37.65 -7.31
N GLN A 323 20.76 38.77 -6.60
CA GLN A 323 20.90 40.13 -7.15
C GLN A 323 21.87 40.96 -6.33
N ARG A 324 22.64 41.81 -7.02
CA ARG A 324 23.52 42.80 -6.39
C ARG A 324 22.95 44.19 -6.60
N ILE A 325 22.44 44.78 -5.49
CA ILE A 325 21.76 46.08 -5.48
C ILE A 325 22.58 47.03 -4.61
N ASN A 326 23.06 48.15 -5.19
CA ASN A 326 23.86 49.14 -4.46
C ASN A 326 25.09 48.57 -3.73
N GLY A 327 25.72 47.53 -4.31
CA GLY A 327 26.91 46.88 -3.76
C GLY A 327 26.63 45.79 -2.74
N LYS A 328 25.39 45.61 -2.29
CA LYS A 328 24.94 44.57 -1.38
C LYS A 328 24.30 43.39 -2.13
N GLU A 329 24.40 42.18 -1.61
CA GLU A 329 23.88 40.97 -2.23
C GLU A 329 22.57 40.55 -1.54
N TYR A 330 21.52 40.33 -2.34
CA TYR A 330 20.18 39.91 -1.93
C TYR A 330 19.77 38.65 -2.69
N GLN A 331 18.87 37.90 -2.12
CA GLN A 331 18.23 36.75 -2.76
C GLN A 331 16.74 36.98 -2.84
N PHE A 332 16.19 36.69 -4.00
CA PHE A 332 14.75 36.72 -4.26
C PHE A 332 14.30 35.31 -4.65
N ASP A 333 13.25 34.85 -4.03
CA ASP A 333 12.56 33.63 -4.42
C ASP A 333 11.17 33.99 -4.94
N HIS A 334 10.87 33.55 -6.17
CA HIS A 334 9.63 33.92 -6.86
C HIS A 334 9.32 35.44 -6.84
N GLY A 335 10.39 36.26 -6.88
CA GLY A 335 10.31 37.73 -6.82
C GLY A 335 10.31 38.32 -5.42
N LYS A 336 10.07 37.56 -4.35
CA LYS A 336 10.08 38.00 -2.96
C LYS A 336 11.48 37.90 -2.36
N MET A 337 11.94 38.94 -1.70
CA MET A 337 13.25 38.95 -1.04
C MET A 337 13.24 38.03 0.18
N LEU A 338 14.27 37.19 0.32
CA LEU A 338 14.48 36.39 1.52
C LEU A 338 14.89 37.27 2.70
N LEU A 339 14.23 37.03 3.86
CA LEU A 339 14.47 37.74 5.10
C LEU A 339 14.66 36.73 6.22
N ASN A 340 15.78 36.77 6.91
CA ASN A 340 16.09 35.88 8.03
C ASN A 340 16.02 34.40 7.65
N GLU A 341 16.40 34.08 6.42
CA GLU A 341 16.26 32.76 5.79
C GLU A 341 17.56 32.30 5.13
N LEU A 342 17.61 30.99 4.86
CA LEU A 342 18.66 30.35 4.07
C LEU A 342 18.25 30.31 2.60
N SER A 343 19.16 30.62 1.69
CA SER A 343 18.92 30.35 0.28
C SER A 343 19.12 28.86 -0.01
N SER A 344 18.10 28.17 -0.48
CA SER A 344 18.15 26.74 -0.89
C SER A 344 18.22 26.56 -2.41
N LEU A 345 18.73 27.55 -3.15
CA LEU A 345 18.53 27.70 -4.60
C LEU A 345 19.33 26.76 -5.51
N ASP A 346 20.05 25.77 -5.00
CA ASP A 346 20.65 24.77 -5.88
C ASP A 346 20.74 23.38 -5.24
N LEU A 347 19.61 22.69 -5.17
CA LEU A 347 19.54 21.25 -4.83
C LEU A 347 20.36 20.38 -5.79
N TYR A 348 20.68 20.87 -6.99
CA TYR A 348 21.35 20.09 -8.05
C TYR A 348 22.84 20.35 -8.21
N ASN A 349 23.37 21.51 -7.79
CA ASN A 349 24.76 21.90 -8.09
C ASN A 349 25.67 22.09 -6.86
N GLY A 350 25.18 21.89 -5.63
CA GLY A 350 26.00 22.01 -4.41
C GLY A 350 26.59 23.39 -4.18
N ALA A 351 26.03 24.42 -4.81
CA ALA A 351 26.51 25.78 -4.70
C ALA A 351 25.94 26.44 -3.45
N ASN A 352 26.82 26.85 -2.62
CA ASN A 352 26.84 27.87 -1.57
C ASN A 352 25.47 28.40 -1.10
N ASP A 353 24.88 27.70 -0.15
CA ASP A 353 23.72 28.19 0.60
C ASP A 353 24.18 29.25 1.60
N PHE A 354 23.58 30.44 1.54
CA PHE A 354 23.91 31.56 2.39
C PHE A 354 22.71 31.95 3.27
N TYR A 355 23.02 32.53 4.41
CA TYR A 355 22.02 33.16 5.26
C TYR A 355 21.83 34.62 4.83
N TYR A 356 20.58 35.03 4.66
CA TYR A 356 20.17 36.42 4.45
C TYR A 356 19.54 36.96 5.73
N GLY A 357 20.02 38.13 6.18
CA GLY A 357 19.67 38.70 7.46
C GLY A 357 18.26 39.30 7.54
N GLU A 358 17.98 39.98 8.65
CA GLU A 358 16.69 40.66 8.84
C GLU A 358 16.46 41.81 7.85
N ASP A 359 17.53 42.35 7.28
CA ASP A 359 17.52 43.39 6.26
C ASP A 359 17.57 42.80 4.82
N GLY A 360 17.55 41.45 4.69
CA GLY A 360 17.65 40.74 3.44
C GLY A 360 19.02 40.72 2.79
N GLU A 361 20.03 41.35 3.40
CA GLU A 361 21.39 41.31 2.91
C GLU A 361 22.04 39.97 3.22
N LYS A 362 22.87 39.47 2.29
CA LYS A 362 23.72 38.32 2.58
C LYS A 362 24.58 38.59 3.80
N ALA A 363 24.33 37.86 4.89
CA ALA A 363 25.00 38.05 6.14
C ALA A 363 26.39 37.38 6.15
N ALA A 364 27.41 38.11 6.60
CA ALA A 364 28.67 37.51 7.02
C ALA A 364 28.50 37.00 8.47
N TYR A 365 28.33 35.69 8.61
CA TYR A 365 28.10 35.06 9.91
C TYR A 365 28.95 33.80 10.07
N THR A 366 29.52 33.61 11.25
CA THR A 366 30.31 32.43 11.63
C THR A 366 29.86 31.95 13.00
N GLY A 367 29.69 30.64 13.17
CA GLY A 367 29.30 30.03 14.43
C GLY A 367 27.89 29.50 14.47
N TRP A 368 27.39 29.26 15.68
CA TRP A 368 26.08 28.66 15.92
C TRP A 368 24.94 29.66 15.72
N LYS A 369 23.89 29.26 15.02
CA LYS A 369 22.69 30.05 14.83
C LYS A 369 21.45 29.18 14.97
N LEU A 370 20.49 29.65 15.76
CA LEU A 370 19.16 29.06 15.89
C LEU A 370 18.21 29.74 14.88
N MET A 371 17.58 28.96 14.01
CA MET A 371 16.60 29.45 13.03
C MET A 371 15.42 28.47 12.97
N ASN A 372 14.21 28.98 13.08
CA ASN A 372 12.97 28.15 13.04
C ASN A 372 13.02 26.93 13.97
N GLY A 373 13.63 27.09 15.17
CA GLY A 373 13.77 26.00 16.16
C GLY A 373 14.90 25.02 15.89
N ASN A 374 15.64 25.15 14.80
CA ASN A 374 16.73 24.27 14.40
C ASN A 374 18.10 24.96 14.51
N TRP A 375 19.12 24.23 14.97
CA TRP A 375 20.47 24.72 15.06
C TRP A 375 21.27 24.46 13.80
N TYR A 376 22.00 25.49 13.35
CA TYR A 376 22.95 25.48 12.24
C TYR A 376 24.31 25.96 12.71
N TYR A 377 25.36 25.59 12.02
CA TYR A 377 26.69 26.13 12.24
C TYR A 377 27.27 26.66 10.92
N PHE A 378 27.68 27.91 10.90
CA PHE A 378 28.27 28.59 9.76
C PHE A 378 29.79 28.64 9.87
N ASP A 379 30.49 28.32 8.77
CA ASP A 379 31.93 28.41 8.64
C ASP A 379 32.41 29.86 8.43
N GLU A 380 33.74 30.05 8.29
CA GLU A 380 34.35 31.34 8.03
C GLU A 380 33.93 31.99 6.69
N ARG A 381 33.34 31.21 5.79
CA ARG A 381 32.80 31.68 4.50
C ARG A 381 31.31 32.00 4.58
N SER A 382 30.73 31.95 5.78
CA SER A 382 29.29 32.13 6.04
C SER A 382 28.42 31.07 5.35
N GLN A 383 28.95 29.84 5.18
CA GLN A 383 28.25 28.69 4.67
C GLN A 383 27.88 27.77 5.82
N TYR A 384 26.64 27.28 5.88
CA TYR A 384 26.30 26.31 6.90
C TYR A 384 26.88 24.93 6.61
N LEU A 385 27.28 24.25 7.66
CA LEU A 385 27.92 22.93 7.55
C LEU A 385 26.88 21.86 7.18
N LYS A 386 27.37 20.87 6.43
CA LYS A 386 26.65 19.62 6.08
C LYS A 386 27.54 18.42 6.38
N GLY A 387 26.94 17.32 6.83
CA GLY A 387 27.68 16.10 7.18
C GLY A 387 28.45 16.22 8.48
N TRP A 388 29.52 15.46 8.62
CA TRP A 388 30.34 15.41 9.83
C TRP A 388 31.20 16.66 10.01
N ALA A 389 31.21 17.19 11.22
CA ALA A 389 32.08 18.31 11.59
C ALA A 389 32.63 18.15 13.02
N VAL A 390 33.78 18.74 13.27
CA VAL A 390 34.35 18.87 14.63
C VAL A 390 34.40 20.34 14.98
N ILE A 391 33.68 20.72 16.04
CA ILE A 391 33.58 22.11 16.50
C ILE A 391 33.96 22.13 17.97
N ASN A 392 34.97 22.91 18.32
CA ASN A 392 35.52 22.99 19.68
C ASN A 392 35.81 21.63 20.33
N GLY A 393 36.32 20.67 19.51
CA GLY A 393 36.68 19.32 20.00
C GLY A 393 35.52 18.32 20.05
N ASN A 394 34.27 18.74 19.93
CA ASN A 394 33.09 17.89 19.86
C ASN A 394 32.72 17.57 18.41
N ARG A 395 32.25 16.34 18.18
CA ARG A 395 31.85 15.86 16.86
C ARG A 395 30.34 16.02 16.69
N TYR A 396 29.92 16.62 15.59
CA TYR A 396 28.54 16.87 15.21
C TYR A 396 28.25 16.26 13.85
N TYR A 397 26.96 16.09 13.56
CA TYR A 397 26.49 15.79 12.21
C TYR A 397 25.35 16.75 11.85
N PHE A 398 25.46 17.34 10.67
CA PHE A 398 24.47 18.24 10.10
C PHE A 398 23.82 17.52 8.90
N LEU A 399 22.50 17.62 8.78
CA LEU A 399 21.77 16.98 7.69
C LEU A 399 22.33 17.44 6.32
N THR A 400 22.44 16.52 5.39
CA THR A 400 23.16 16.77 4.11
C THR A 400 22.26 17.24 2.98
N GLY A 401 20.93 17.31 3.21
CA GLY A 401 19.97 17.54 2.15
C GLY A 401 19.61 16.25 1.43
N TYR A 402 18.83 16.35 0.38
CA TYR A 402 18.28 15.20 -0.34
C TYR A 402 19.35 14.15 -0.66
N ASN A 403 19.24 13.01 -0.03
CA ASN A 403 20.04 11.85 -0.37
C ASN A 403 19.22 10.93 -1.27
N TYR A 404 19.55 10.89 -2.55
CA TYR A 404 18.93 10.03 -3.57
C TYR A 404 18.84 8.54 -3.15
N ASN A 405 19.68 8.14 -2.18
CA ASN A 405 19.73 6.77 -1.67
C ASN A 405 18.80 6.48 -0.49
N ILE A 406 18.17 7.49 0.10
CA ILE A 406 17.33 7.34 1.29
C ILE A 406 16.11 8.26 1.16
N GLN A 407 15.23 8.12 0.21
CA GLN A 407 14.00 8.93 0.06
C GLN A 407 13.51 9.57 1.39
N MET A 408 14.27 10.52 1.93
CA MET A 408 13.87 11.36 3.04
C MET A 408 13.64 12.76 2.50
N GLU A 409 12.45 13.28 2.74
CA GLU A 409 12.07 14.67 2.52
C GLU A 409 13.11 15.59 3.19
N ASP A 410 13.87 16.32 2.41
CA ASP A 410 14.96 17.14 2.91
C ASP A 410 14.86 18.61 2.52
N ASP A 411 13.86 19.26 3.10
CA ASP A 411 13.92 20.70 3.32
C ASP A 411 14.84 21.07 4.51
N GLN A 412 15.64 20.10 5.00
CA GLN A 412 16.33 20.19 6.30
C GLN A 412 17.86 20.17 6.20
N ALA A 413 18.44 20.45 5.04
CA ALA A 413 19.89 20.51 4.90
C ALA A 413 20.53 21.50 5.91
N GLY A 414 21.63 21.08 6.54
CA GLY A 414 22.39 21.89 7.51
C GLY A 414 21.83 21.89 8.93
N ILE A 415 20.70 21.24 9.21
CA ILE A 415 20.19 21.09 10.58
C ILE A 415 21.10 20.18 11.39
N MET A 416 21.47 20.62 12.60
CA MET A 416 22.22 19.84 13.57
C MET A 416 21.41 18.63 14.04
N CYS A 417 21.96 17.44 13.95
CA CYS A 417 21.32 16.22 14.43
C CYS A 417 21.33 16.12 15.95
N THR A 418 20.21 15.64 16.49
CA THR A 418 20.06 15.22 17.89
C THR A 418 19.37 13.86 17.95
N GLY A 419 19.50 13.12 19.05
CA GLY A 419 18.90 11.80 19.22
C GLY A 419 19.58 10.72 18.39
N TYR A 420 18.82 9.68 18.05
CA TYR A 420 19.34 8.56 17.26
C TYR A 420 19.22 8.84 15.75
N ARG A 421 20.33 8.59 15.03
CA ARG A 421 20.40 8.74 13.56
C ARG A 421 21.22 7.62 12.92
N VAL A 422 20.75 7.12 11.81
CA VAL A 422 21.49 6.18 10.98
C VAL A 422 22.27 6.96 9.91
N ILE A 423 23.60 6.83 9.96
CA ILE A 423 24.52 7.48 9.02
C ILE A 423 25.46 6.39 8.50
N ASP A 424 25.54 6.21 7.19
CA ASP A 424 26.34 5.17 6.54
C ASP A 424 26.08 3.77 7.13
N ARG A 425 24.79 3.46 7.36
CA ARG A 425 24.31 2.19 7.96
C ARG A 425 24.78 1.93 9.41
N LYS A 426 25.32 2.92 10.10
CA LYS A 426 25.63 2.86 11.52
C LYS A 426 24.67 3.73 12.31
N LEU A 427 24.15 3.22 13.41
CA LEU A 427 23.28 3.97 14.31
C LEU A 427 24.15 4.78 15.29
N TYR A 428 23.99 6.11 15.27
CA TYR A 428 24.66 7.05 16.16
C TYR A 428 23.65 7.65 17.13
N TYR A 429 24.15 8.02 18.31
CA TYR A 429 23.40 8.85 19.25
C TYR A 429 24.09 10.21 19.40
N PHE A 430 23.30 11.26 19.29
CA PHE A 430 23.67 12.65 19.53
C PHE A 430 22.91 13.14 20.75
N ASP A 431 23.59 13.82 21.67
CA ASP A 431 22.95 14.39 22.84
C ASP A 431 22.02 15.57 22.46
N LYS A 432 21.36 16.18 23.45
CA LYS A 432 20.44 17.29 23.24
C LYS A 432 21.12 18.56 22.67
N ASP A 433 22.44 18.68 22.82
CA ASP A 433 23.27 19.77 22.34
C ASP A 433 23.97 19.40 21.01
N GLY A 434 23.62 18.26 20.41
CA GLY A 434 24.10 17.76 19.12
C GLY A 434 25.46 17.07 19.16
N GLY A 435 26.08 16.91 20.35
CA GLY A 435 27.35 16.22 20.50
C GLY A 435 27.21 14.72 20.22
N CYS A 436 28.05 14.19 19.31
CA CYS A 436 28.03 12.77 18.97
C CYS A 436 28.60 11.93 20.11
N CYS A 437 27.75 11.13 20.77
CA CYS A 437 28.13 10.21 21.85
C CYS A 437 28.70 8.88 21.34
N GLY A 438 28.59 8.60 20.05
CA GLY A 438 29.18 7.41 19.42
C GLY A 438 28.19 6.50 18.69
N VAL A 439 28.69 5.36 18.24
CA VAL A 439 27.90 4.31 17.57
C VAL A 439 27.17 3.49 18.62
N CYS A 440 25.91 3.21 18.38
CA CYS A 440 25.01 2.47 19.26
C CYS A 440 24.67 1.10 18.72
N GLY A 441 24.20 0.22 19.62
CA GLY A 441 23.70 -1.12 19.31
C GLY A 441 24.76 -2.22 19.42
N PRO A 442 24.33 -3.48 19.46
CA PRO A 442 25.20 -4.64 19.51
C PRO A 442 25.94 -4.86 18.17
N LYS A 443 26.98 -5.70 18.18
CA LYS A 443 27.63 -6.08 16.92
C LYS A 443 26.68 -6.85 16.00
N ASN A 444 25.86 -7.75 16.57
CA ASN A 444 24.86 -8.53 15.84
C ASN A 444 23.60 -8.71 16.70
N GLY A 445 22.44 -8.81 16.05
CA GLY A 445 21.16 -9.11 16.69
C GLY A 445 20.21 -7.90 16.78
N TRP A 446 19.09 -8.13 17.45
CA TRP A 446 18.04 -7.14 17.61
C TRP A 446 18.45 -5.98 18.52
N TYR A 447 18.02 -4.80 18.16
CA TYR A 447 18.22 -3.59 18.95
C TYR A 447 17.00 -2.67 18.88
N ASP A 448 16.35 -2.46 20.03
CA ASP A 448 15.17 -1.62 20.17
C ASP A 448 15.55 -0.28 20.79
N VAL A 449 15.15 0.82 20.15
CA VAL A 449 15.39 2.17 20.65
C VAL A 449 14.27 3.14 20.26
N ASN A 450 13.74 3.87 21.22
CA ASN A 450 12.67 4.85 21.05
C ASN A 450 11.46 4.30 20.26
N GLY A 451 11.08 3.05 20.52
CA GLY A 451 9.97 2.37 19.82
C GLY A 451 10.28 1.92 18.40
N THR A 452 11.50 2.13 17.93
CA THR A 452 11.95 1.65 16.62
C THR A 452 12.86 0.43 16.81
N ARG A 453 12.58 -0.62 16.05
CA ARG A 453 13.35 -1.87 16.06
C ARG A 453 14.31 -1.94 14.88
N TYR A 454 15.55 -2.31 15.17
CA TYR A 454 16.63 -2.53 14.20
C TYR A 454 17.17 -3.96 14.32
N TYR A 455 17.76 -4.47 13.27
CA TYR A 455 18.60 -5.66 13.34
C TYR A 455 20.02 -5.33 12.92
N MET A 456 20.98 -5.64 13.78
CA MET A 456 22.39 -5.29 13.58
C MET A 456 23.14 -6.47 12.98
N ILE A 457 23.97 -6.19 11.97
CA ILE A 457 24.89 -7.14 11.33
C ILE A 457 26.26 -6.48 11.28
N GLU A 458 27.23 -7.03 12.00
CA GLU A 458 28.59 -6.48 12.13
C GLU A 458 28.63 -4.98 12.49
N GLY A 459 27.72 -4.56 13.38
CA GLY A 459 27.60 -3.17 13.85
C GLY A 459 26.96 -2.22 12.85
N LYS A 460 26.30 -2.73 11.81
CA LYS A 460 25.52 -1.97 10.84
C LYS A 460 24.06 -2.38 10.91
N VAL A 461 23.15 -1.46 10.68
CA VAL A 461 21.72 -1.76 10.56
C VAL A 461 21.45 -2.59 9.30
N ALA A 462 20.57 -3.57 9.42
CA ALA A 462 20.04 -4.32 8.29
C ALA A 462 19.18 -3.41 7.39
N SER A 463 19.08 -3.75 6.11
CA SER A 463 18.14 -3.11 5.15
C SER A 463 17.69 -4.13 4.13
N GLY A 464 16.46 -3.97 3.60
CA GLY A 464 15.84 -4.93 2.69
C GLY A 464 15.24 -6.13 3.43
N MET A 465 15.03 -7.23 2.70
CA MET A 465 14.53 -8.48 3.27
C MET A 465 15.65 -9.26 3.93
N LEU A 466 15.37 -9.81 5.10
CA LEU A 466 16.31 -10.63 5.86
C LEU A 466 15.57 -11.77 6.54
N ASN A 467 16.05 -13.01 6.32
CA ASN A 467 15.60 -14.17 7.08
C ASN A 467 16.36 -14.25 8.41
N ILE A 468 15.64 -14.23 9.52
CA ILE A 468 16.20 -14.33 10.87
C ILE A 468 15.54 -15.51 11.57
N ASN A 469 16.30 -16.58 11.78
CA ASN A 469 15.82 -17.81 12.41
C ASN A 469 14.58 -18.43 11.74
N GLY A 470 14.50 -18.40 10.39
CA GLY A 470 13.41 -18.97 9.63
C GLY A 470 12.21 -18.02 9.43
N VAL A 471 12.27 -16.79 9.94
CA VAL A 471 11.23 -15.77 9.75
C VAL A 471 11.78 -14.63 8.90
N ASP A 472 11.02 -14.22 7.88
CA ASP A 472 11.37 -13.10 7.02
C ASP A 472 10.92 -11.78 7.63
N TYR A 473 11.82 -10.80 7.63
CA TYR A 473 11.58 -9.43 8.06
C TYR A 473 11.99 -8.46 6.96
N ALA A 474 11.34 -7.30 6.91
CA ALA A 474 11.71 -6.22 6.02
C ALA A 474 12.22 -5.01 6.81
N PHE A 475 13.28 -4.40 6.30
CA PHE A 475 13.91 -3.21 6.89
C PHE A 475 14.01 -2.11 5.84
N ALA A 476 13.66 -0.90 6.24
CA ALA A 476 13.83 0.29 5.42
C ALA A 476 15.34 0.57 5.14
N ARG A 477 15.62 1.49 4.24
CA ARG A 477 17.01 1.88 3.92
C ARG A 477 17.75 2.48 5.12
N ASP A 478 17.03 3.15 6.02
CA ASP A 478 17.54 3.66 7.30
C ASP A 478 17.61 2.58 8.39
N GLY A 479 17.31 1.34 8.07
CA GLY A 479 17.40 0.18 8.94
C GLY A 479 16.23 -0.04 9.88
N LYS A 480 15.18 0.79 9.85
CA LYS A 480 13.97 0.58 10.63
C LYS A 480 13.24 -0.66 10.15
N MET A 481 12.82 -1.52 11.08
CA MET A 481 11.96 -2.66 10.76
C MET A 481 10.56 -2.17 10.42
N TYR A 482 10.02 -2.65 9.32
CA TYR A 482 8.60 -2.48 9.02
C TYR A 482 7.76 -3.36 9.95
N ALA A 483 6.69 -2.80 10.51
CA ALA A 483 5.76 -3.54 11.37
C ALA A 483 4.36 -2.99 11.23
N ASN A 484 3.38 -3.86 11.04
CA ASN A 484 1.98 -3.54 10.79
C ASN A 484 1.79 -2.65 9.55
N GLU A 485 2.59 -2.90 8.51
CA GLU A 485 2.66 -2.08 7.30
C GLU A 485 2.69 -2.94 6.03
N ILE A 486 2.11 -2.38 4.94
CA ILE A 486 2.32 -2.91 3.59
C ILE A 486 3.66 -2.39 3.09
N VAL A 487 4.54 -3.32 2.72
CA VAL A 487 5.91 -3.02 2.30
C VAL A 487 6.02 -3.15 0.80
N SER A 488 6.25 -2.01 0.13
CA SER A 488 6.50 -1.93 -1.30
C SER A 488 7.74 -1.07 -1.52
N THR A 489 8.88 -1.69 -1.73
CA THR A 489 10.12 -0.98 -2.00
C THR A 489 10.88 -1.62 -3.15
N ASP A 490 11.69 -0.85 -3.86
CA ASP A 490 12.61 -1.32 -4.89
C ASP A 490 13.60 -2.38 -4.39
N ILE A 491 13.74 -2.48 -3.05
CA ILE A 491 14.68 -3.39 -2.39
C ILE A 491 14.17 -4.82 -2.38
N ILE A 492 12.83 -5.04 -2.38
CA ILE A 492 12.24 -6.36 -2.19
C ILE A 492 11.52 -6.94 -3.41
N ASN A 493 11.43 -6.20 -4.51
CA ASN A 493 10.81 -6.61 -5.79
C ASN A 493 9.41 -7.27 -5.68
N LYS A 494 8.72 -7.08 -4.56
CA LYS A 494 7.36 -7.56 -4.31
C LYS A 494 6.67 -6.68 -3.27
N ILE A 495 5.35 -6.64 -3.32
CA ILE A 495 4.54 -6.04 -2.26
C ILE A 495 4.22 -7.14 -1.25
N CYS A 496 4.45 -6.90 0.02
CA CYS A 496 4.15 -7.84 1.11
C CYS A 496 3.63 -7.10 2.35
N TYR A 497 3.11 -7.83 3.31
CA TYR A 497 2.63 -7.26 4.57
C TYR A 497 3.50 -7.75 5.74
N ALA A 498 4.02 -6.81 6.52
CA ALA A 498 4.67 -7.06 7.79
C ALA A 498 3.64 -6.98 8.91
N ASN A 499 3.47 -8.03 9.69
CA ASN A 499 2.56 -8.03 10.84
C ASN A 499 3.05 -7.15 12.00
N ALA A 500 2.32 -7.08 13.11
CA ALA A 500 2.67 -6.26 14.27
C ALA A 500 4.04 -6.59 14.89
N ASP A 501 4.52 -7.82 14.74
CA ASP A 501 5.85 -8.24 15.21
C ASP A 501 6.96 -7.98 14.16
N GLY A 502 6.57 -7.45 12.99
CA GLY A 502 7.45 -7.19 11.86
C GLY A 502 7.71 -8.39 10.95
N ALA A 503 7.17 -9.56 11.28
CA ALA A 503 7.29 -10.74 10.45
C ALA A 503 6.48 -10.59 9.15
N ILE A 504 7.09 -10.92 8.02
CA ILE A 504 6.39 -10.95 6.74
C ILE A 504 5.40 -12.09 6.75
N VAL A 505 4.13 -11.78 6.46
CA VAL A 505 3.07 -12.78 6.37
C VAL A 505 3.27 -13.57 5.08
N THR A 506 3.56 -14.86 5.22
CA THR A 506 3.77 -15.78 4.08
C THR A 506 2.64 -16.80 3.91
N THR A 507 1.76 -16.91 4.89
CA THR A 507 0.58 -17.80 4.84
C THR A 507 -0.38 -17.28 3.78
N ARG A 508 -0.62 -18.11 2.73
CA ARG A 508 -1.59 -17.79 1.68
C ARG A 508 -2.99 -17.64 2.28
N GLY A 509 -3.69 -16.60 1.87
CA GLY A 509 -5.08 -16.38 2.28
C GLY A 509 -5.44 -14.92 2.48
N TRP A 510 -6.66 -14.71 2.92
CA TRP A 510 -7.19 -13.40 3.25
C TRP A 510 -6.72 -12.94 4.63
N HIS A 511 -6.27 -11.70 4.70
CA HIS A 511 -5.88 -11.05 5.95
C HIS A 511 -6.54 -9.67 6.03
N LEU A 512 -7.11 -9.36 7.20
CA LEU A 512 -7.60 -8.01 7.51
C LEU A 512 -6.48 -7.22 8.18
N THR A 513 -6.14 -6.09 7.59
CA THR A 513 -5.12 -5.16 8.09
C THR A 513 -5.77 -3.84 8.50
N SER A 514 -5.00 -2.91 9.05
CA SER A 514 -5.45 -1.52 9.28
C SER A 514 -5.76 -0.76 7.98
N TYR A 515 -5.27 -1.25 6.85
CA TYR A 515 -5.47 -0.66 5.52
C TYR A 515 -6.67 -1.26 4.78
N GLY A 516 -7.22 -2.39 5.24
CA GLY A 516 -8.28 -3.15 4.58
C GLY A 516 -7.91 -4.62 4.38
N TYR A 517 -8.71 -5.31 3.57
CA TYR A 517 -8.42 -6.70 3.22
C TYR A 517 -7.31 -6.80 2.18
N ILE A 518 -6.38 -7.73 2.41
CA ILE A 518 -5.34 -8.12 1.47
C ILE A 518 -5.42 -9.63 1.22
N PHE A 519 -4.96 -10.09 0.07
CA PHE A 519 -4.76 -11.51 -0.18
C PHE A 519 -3.27 -11.82 -0.37
N VAL A 520 -2.74 -12.64 0.52
CA VAL A 520 -1.35 -13.09 0.48
C VAL A 520 -1.25 -14.32 -0.41
N GLN A 521 -0.41 -14.25 -1.44
CA GLN A 521 -0.09 -15.37 -2.31
C GLN A 521 0.95 -16.29 -1.65
N GLN A 522 1.11 -17.50 -2.19
CA GLN A 522 2.21 -18.37 -1.78
C GLN A 522 3.55 -17.65 -1.92
N GLY A 523 4.37 -17.64 -0.86
CA GLY A 523 5.64 -16.89 -0.80
C GLY A 523 5.52 -15.44 -0.34
N GLY A 524 4.34 -15.02 0.15
CA GLY A 524 4.15 -13.77 0.89
C GLY A 524 3.98 -12.51 0.03
N ALA A 525 3.84 -12.64 -1.29
CA ALA A 525 3.48 -11.51 -2.14
C ALA A 525 1.98 -11.21 -2.02
N LEU A 526 1.61 -9.92 -2.04
CA LEU A 526 0.20 -9.52 -2.11
C LEU A 526 -0.32 -9.62 -3.55
N CYS A 527 -1.62 -9.92 -3.71
CA CYS A 527 -2.29 -9.74 -4.98
C CYS A 527 -2.39 -8.25 -5.33
N THR A 528 -2.17 -7.91 -6.60
CA THR A 528 -2.38 -6.56 -7.16
C THR A 528 -3.08 -6.68 -8.51
N GLY A 529 -3.98 -5.74 -8.84
CA GLY A 529 -4.79 -5.84 -10.05
C GLY A 529 -5.89 -6.90 -9.93
N ILE A 530 -6.27 -7.52 -11.03
CA ILE A 530 -7.41 -8.45 -11.09
C ILE A 530 -6.92 -9.88 -10.83
N HIS A 531 -7.49 -10.54 -9.84
CA HIS A 531 -7.20 -11.93 -9.49
C HIS A 531 -8.48 -12.73 -9.27
N THR A 532 -8.52 -13.95 -9.80
CA THR A 532 -9.59 -14.91 -9.47
C THR A 532 -9.10 -15.82 -8.34
N ILE A 533 -9.77 -15.74 -7.20
CA ILE A 533 -9.46 -16.50 -5.98
C ILE A 533 -10.69 -17.34 -5.65
N ASP A 534 -10.50 -18.65 -5.61
CA ASP A 534 -11.56 -19.63 -5.32
C ASP A 534 -12.83 -19.44 -6.19
N GLY A 535 -12.60 -19.09 -7.48
CA GLY A 535 -13.66 -18.91 -8.49
C GLY A 535 -14.33 -17.53 -8.49
N VAL A 536 -13.98 -16.64 -7.57
CA VAL A 536 -14.47 -15.26 -7.50
C VAL A 536 -13.37 -14.30 -7.97
N THR A 537 -13.75 -13.35 -8.80
CA THR A 537 -12.82 -12.34 -9.31
C THR A 537 -12.82 -11.12 -8.39
N TYR A 538 -11.64 -10.74 -7.94
CA TYR A 538 -11.38 -9.61 -7.07
C TYR A 538 -10.44 -8.61 -7.76
N MET A 539 -10.57 -7.35 -7.42
CA MET A 539 -9.65 -6.31 -7.85
C MET A 539 -8.91 -5.74 -6.65
N PHE A 540 -7.59 -5.69 -6.75
CA PHE A 540 -6.70 -5.13 -5.74
C PHE A 540 -6.01 -3.89 -6.28
N GLY A 541 -5.78 -2.91 -5.44
CA GLY A 541 -4.97 -1.75 -5.74
C GLY A 541 -3.51 -2.11 -6.05
N SER A 542 -2.76 -1.15 -6.55
CA SER A 542 -1.31 -1.30 -6.75
C SER A 542 -0.55 -1.50 -5.44
N ASP A 543 -1.16 -1.17 -4.32
CA ASP A 543 -0.70 -1.39 -2.94
C ASP A 543 -1.10 -2.76 -2.37
N GLY A 544 -1.88 -3.54 -3.10
CA GLY A 544 -2.34 -4.87 -2.68
C GLY A 544 -3.58 -4.87 -1.79
N ILE A 545 -4.24 -3.72 -1.59
CA ILE A 545 -5.49 -3.63 -0.84
C ILE A 545 -6.66 -4.01 -1.74
N LEU A 546 -7.59 -4.79 -1.22
CA LEU A 546 -8.82 -5.16 -1.92
C LEU A 546 -9.64 -3.90 -2.21
N MET A 547 -9.92 -3.67 -3.48
CA MET A 547 -10.78 -2.58 -3.92
C MET A 547 -12.25 -3.00 -3.99
N TYR A 548 -12.53 -4.20 -4.53
CA TYR A 548 -13.85 -4.87 -4.59
C TYR A 548 -13.73 -6.31 -5.10
#